data_d3267d6074d3abb5b9d4a5692c7d071e
#
_entry.id   d3267d6074d3abb5b9d4a5692c7d071e
#
_cell.length_a   1.000
_cell.length_b   1.000
_cell.length_c   1.000
_cell.angle_alpha   90.00
_cell.angle_beta   90.00
_cell.angle_gamma   90.00
#
_symmetry.space_group_name_H-M   'P 1'
#
loop_
_entity.id
_entity.type
_entity.pdbx_description
1 polymer ?
#
loop_
_entity_poly.entity_id
_entity_poly.type
_entity_poly.pdbx_seq_one_letter_code
_entity_poly.pdbx_strand_id
1 'polypeptide(L)'
;MNKYIVVSNDGWYAKGILEQFPNYQGIDRFPWSLCKEDLKKITYLPDREKACAEHYVKALGEINVTDIYCDEFAYAYQYAKLCNLLNIDADIYISKLCYDTISETQSMIVDDKEYLFIGYDYVLKDAAYSSLIHEKHLCDKIEKLQLNQNGLLSSFYDARRFADLREQAKIENNEVGFESGSDGADFHIMALFKYRGVL
;
A
#
# COMPACT_ATOMS: atom_id res chain seq x y z
N MET A 1 -1.49 1.90 -15.89
CA MET A 1 -0.30 1.06 -15.66
C MET A 1 -0.45 0.45 -14.28
N ASN A 2 -0.26 -0.86 -14.10
CA ASN A 2 -0.33 -1.48 -12.78
C ASN A 2 0.94 -1.12 -12.02
N LYS A 3 0.79 -0.75 -10.75
CA LYS A 3 1.91 -0.58 -9.83
C LYS A 3 1.84 -1.68 -8.79
N TYR A 4 2.94 -2.37 -8.57
CA TYR A 4 3.05 -3.42 -7.57
C TYR A 4 3.70 -2.85 -6.32
N ILE A 5 3.16 -3.21 -5.17
CA ILE A 5 3.63 -2.75 -3.87
C ILE A 5 3.85 -3.97 -2.99
N VAL A 6 4.99 -4.03 -2.32
CA VAL A 6 5.23 -5.03 -1.28
C VAL A 6 5.01 -4.37 0.08
N VAL A 7 4.11 -4.92 0.86
CA VAL A 7 3.69 -4.38 2.17
C VAL A 7 4.03 -5.39 3.25
N SER A 8 4.68 -4.96 4.30
CA SER A 8 4.99 -5.80 5.47
C SER A 8 4.15 -5.43 6.68
N ASN A 9 3.79 -6.46 7.47
CA ASN A 9 3.12 -6.29 8.76
C ASN A 9 4.11 -6.18 9.94
N ASP A 10 5.40 -6.43 9.71
CA ASP A 10 6.39 -6.61 10.78
C ASP A 10 7.13 -5.33 11.18
N GLY A 11 7.04 -4.27 10.42
CA GLY A 11 7.63 -2.98 10.74
C GLY A 11 7.01 -2.36 11.99
N TRP A 12 7.81 -1.63 12.79
CA TRP A 12 7.30 -0.89 13.97
C TRP A 12 6.16 0.06 13.60
N TYR A 13 6.24 0.67 12.41
CA TYR A 13 5.23 1.57 11.88
C TYR A 13 3.93 0.82 11.54
N ALA A 14 4.05 -0.30 10.81
CA ALA A 14 2.90 -1.14 10.49
C ALA A 14 2.21 -1.67 11.76
N LYS A 15 2.98 -2.08 12.76
CA LYS A 15 2.44 -2.51 14.06
C LYS A 15 1.68 -1.39 14.76
N GLY A 16 2.22 -0.17 14.78
CA GLY A 16 1.54 0.99 15.35
C GLY A 16 0.21 1.32 14.65
N ILE A 17 0.16 1.17 13.33
CA ILE A 17 -1.09 1.30 12.59
C ILE A 17 -2.07 0.17 12.95
N LEU A 18 -1.62 -1.08 12.95
CA LEU A 18 -2.48 -2.24 13.21
C LEU A 18 -2.97 -2.32 14.67
N GLU A 19 -2.25 -1.75 15.63
CA GLU A 19 -2.73 -1.57 16.99
C GLU A 19 -3.97 -0.65 17.05
N GLN A 20 -4.01 0.40 16.24
CA GLN A 20 -5.11 1.34 16.18
C GLN A 20 -6.21 0.91 15.19
N PHE A 21 -5.83 0.24 14.12
CA PHE A 21 -6.69 -0.20 13.02
C PHE A 21 -6.43 -1.68 12.68
N PRO A 22 -6.86 -2.64 13.51
CA PRO A 22 -6.46 -4.05 13.41
C PRO A 22 -6.79 -4.72 12.07
N ASN A 23 -7.81 -4.23 11.38
CA ASN A 23 -8.27 -4.79 10.11
C ASN A 23 -7.70 -4.07 8.88
N TYR A 24 -6.90 -3.02 9.07
CA TYR A 24 -6.43 -2.22 7.94
C TYR A 24 -5.46 -3.02 7.05
N GLN A 25 -5.82 -3.15 5.79
CA GLN A 25 -5.04 -3.86 4.76
C GLN A 25 -4.53 -2.91 3.67
N GLY A 26 -4.57 -1.60 3.90
CA GLY A 26 -4.13 -0.61 2.93
C GLY A 26 -2.61 -0.45 2.82
N ILE A 27 -2.19 0.42 1.92
CA ILE A 27 -0.79 0.60 1.55
C ILE A 27 0.05 1.36 2.57
N ASP A 28 -0.59 2.06 3.51
CA ASP A 28 0.10 2.80 4.57
C ASP A 28 0.83 1.90 5.58
N ARG A 29 0.59 0.59 5.54
CA ARG A 29 1.42 -0.39 6.27
C ARG A 29 2.85 -0.50 5.75
N PHE A 30 3.21 0.32 4.84
CA PHE A 30 4.47 0.62 4.21
C PHE A 30 5.35 -0.59 3.83
N PRO A 31 5.86 -0.62 2.60
CA PRO A 31 6.90 -1.57 2.23
C PRO A 31 8.11 -1.32 3.12
N TRP A 32 8.40 -2.30 3.95
CA TRP A 32 9.63 -2.27 4.73
C TRP A 32 10.80 -2.25 3.76
N SER A 33 11.50 -1.14 3.69
CA SER A 33 12.79 -1.15 3.00
C SER A 33 13.74 -2.01 3.84
N LEU A 34 14.17 -3.13 3.28
CA LEU A 34 15.17 -3.98 3.92
C LEU A 34 16.39 -3.13 4.26
N CYS A 35 16.63 -2.96 5.55
CA CYS A 35 17.78 -2.23 6.03
C CYS A 35 19.04 -3.12 6.03
N LYS A 36 20.19 -2.51 6.25
CA LYS A 36 21.46 -3.25 6.33
C LYS A 36 21.45 -4.34 7.41
N GLU A 37 20.73 -4.10 8.51
CA GLU A 37 20.56 -5.03 9.62
C GLU A 37 19.77 -6.27 9.20
N ASP A 38 18.72 -6.10 8.41
CA ASP A 38 17.95 -7.21 7.87
C ASP A 38 18.78 -8.03 6.90
N LEU A 39 19.54 -7.40 6.03
CA LEU A 39 20.42 -8.09 5.09
C LEU A 39 21.53 -8.89 5.79
N LYS A 40 21.99 -8.49 6.99
CA LYS A 40 22.91 -9.29 7.78
C LYS A 40 22.33 -10.64 8.19
N LYS A 41 21.00 -10.77 8.33
CA LYS A 41 20.33 -12.01 8.66
C LYS A 41 20.59 -13.10 7.62
N ILE A 42 20.90 -12.74 6.37
CA ILE A 42 21.24 -13.67 5.29
C ILE A 42 22.43 -14.56 5.67
N THR A 43 23.39 -14.03 6.40
CA THR A 43 24.58 -14.79 6.81
C THR A 43 24.27 -15.97 7.73
N TYR A 44 23.13 -15.94 8.40
CA TYR A 44 22.68 -16.96 9.36
C TYR A 44 21.67 -17.95 8.75
N LEU A 45 21.28 -17.78 7.47
CA LEU A 45 20.39 -18.70 6.78
C LEU A 45 21.11 -20.01 6.45
N PRO A 46 20.37 -21.13 6.38
CA PRO A 46 20.88 -22.37 5.81
C PRO A 46 21.40 -22.17 4.38
N ASP A 47 22.42 -22.94 3.96
CA ASP A 47 23.13 -22.71 2.69
C ASP A 47 22.22 -22.57 1.48
N ARG A 48 21.16 -23.36 1.38
CA ARG A 48 20.20 -23.30 0.27
C ARG A 48 19.41 -21.99 0.27
N GLU A 49 18.92 -21.58 1.43
CA GLU A 49 18.14 -20.37 1.61
C GLU A 49 19.02 -19.14 1.44
N LYS A 50 20.25 -19.21 1.95
CA LYS A 50 21.28 -18.19 1.76
C LYS A 50 21.57 -17.94 0.29
N ALA A 51 21.79 -18.99 -0.50
CA ALA A 51 22.02 -18.85 -1.95
C ALA A 51 20.83 -18.21 -2.67
N CYS A 52 19.59 -18.57 -2.27
CA CYS A 52 18.38 -17.93 -2.80
C CYS A 52 18.31 -16.44 -2.40
N ALA A 53 18.58 -16.10 -1.15
CA ALA A 53 18.54 -14.73 -0.66
C ALA A 53 19.60 -13.86 -1.36
N GLU A 54 20.82 -14.35 -1.52
CA GLU A 54 21.89 -13.68 -2.25
C GLU A 54 21.53 -13.44 -3.72
N HIS A 55 20.85 -14.41 -4.36
CA HIS A 55 20.33 -14.25 -5.72
C HIS A 55 19.31 -13.11 -5.79
N TYR A 56 18.34 -13.05 -4.87
CA TYR A 56 17.35 -11.97 -4.84
C TYR A 56 17.98 -10.60 -4.55
N VAL A 57 18.91 -10.53 -3.60
CA VAL A 57 19.63 -9.26 -3.31
C VAL A 57 20.37 -8.77 -4.55
N LYS A 58 21.02 -9.68 -5.30
CA LYS A 58 21.71 -9.29 -6.53
C LYS A 58 20.74 -8.77 -7.60
N ALA A 59 19.60 -9.44 -7.77
CA ALA A 59 18.57 -9.03 -8.72
C ALA A 59 17.94 -7.70 -8.34
N LEU A 60 17.69 -7.47 -7.04
CA LEU A 60 17.12 -6.24 -6.51
C LEU A 60 18.13 -5.10 -6.42
N GLY A 61 19.42 -5.38 -6.34
CA GLY A 61 20.48 -4.38 -6.27
C GLY A 61 20.63 -3.52 -7.54
N GLU A 62 20.06 -3.97 -8.65
CA GLU A 62 19.91 -3.21 -9.90
C GLU A 62 18.69 -2.29 -9.89
N ILE A 63 17.83 -2.42 -8.86
CA ILE A 63 16.59 -1.66 -8.68
C ILE A 63 16.78 -0.78 -7.44
N ASN A 64 16.34 0.46 -7.56
CA ASN A 64 16.34 1.36 -6.42
C ASN A 64 15.29 0.87 -5.40
N VAL A 65 15.70 0.10 -4.39
CA VAL A 65 14.84 -0.53 -3.37
C VAL A 65 14.07 0.51 -2.54
N THR A 66 14.32 1.79 -2.79
CA THR A 66 13.60 2.93 -2.20
C THR A 66 12.29 3.24 -2.91
N ASP A 67 12.06 2.68 -4.10
CA ASP A 67 10.81 2.92 -4.81
C ASP A 67 9.71 2.04 -4.22
N ILE A 68 8.72 2.68 -3.62
CA ILE A 68 7.52 2.07 -3.04
C ILE A 68 6.76 1.24 -4.08
N TYR A 69 6.86 1.62 -5.35
CA TYR A 69 6.15 1.04 -6.46
C TYR A 69 7.08 0.34 -7.43
N CYS A 70 6.82 -0.94 -7.67
CA CYS A 70 7.46 -1.71 -8.72
C CYS A 70 6.60 -1.70 -9.98
N ASP A 71 7.19 -1.45 -11.14
CA ASP A 71 6.47 -1.49 -12.41
C ASP A 71 6.27 -2.93 -12.91
N GLU A 72 7.06 -3.87 -12.44
CA GLU A 72 7.01 -5.27 -12.85
C GLU A 72 6.72 -6.21 -11.67
N PHE A 73 5.79 -7.15 -11.88
CA PHE A 73 5.46 -8.17 -10.87
C PHE A 73 6.67 -8.99 -10.44
N ALA A 74 7.54 -9.33 -11.37
CA ALA A 74 8.72 -10.15 -11.09
C ALA A 74 9.60 -9.56 -9.97
N TYR A 75 9.73 -8.24 -9.93
CA TYR A 75 10.51 -7.56 -8.91
C TYR A 75 9.81 -7.57 -7.56
N ALA A 76 8.52 -7.24 -7.53
CA ALA A 76 7.74 -7.31 -6.31
C ALA A 76 7.75 -8.72 -5.71
N TYR A 77 7.66 -9.74 -6.56
CA TYR A 77 7.73 -11.15 -6.16
C TYR A 77 9.09 -11.52 -5.54
N GLN A 78 10.19 -11.14 -6.18
CA GLN A 78 11.54 -11.40 -5.65
C GLN A 78 11.77 -10.70 -4.31
N TYR A 79 11.28 -9.46 -4.18
CA TYR A 79 11.39 -8.71 -2.95
C TYR A 79 10.58 -9.36 -1.81
N ALA A 80 9.33 -9.74 -2.06
CA ALA A 80 8.50 -10.43 -1.08
C ALA A 80 9.09 -11.79 -0.68
N LYS A 81 9.65 -12.55 -1.63
CA LYS A 81 10.39 -13.79 -1.35
C LYS A 81 11.59 -13.55 -0.45
N LEU A 82 12.37 -12.50 -0.70
CA LEU A 82 13.49 -12.14 0.18
C LEU A 82 13.02 -11.79 1.58
N CYS A 83 11.95 -11.00 1.71
CA CYS A 83 11.34 -10.69 3.01
C CYS A 83 10.98 -11.98 3.76
N ASN A 84 10.28 -12.91 3.10
CA ASN A 84 9.85 -14.17 3.71
C ASN A 84 11.05 -15.05 4.15
N LEU A 85 12.13 -15.12 3.36
CA LEU A 85 13.37 -15.81 3.77
C LEU A 85 14.00 -15.19 5.03
N LEU A 86 13.79 -13.90 5.25
CA LEU A 86 14.27 -13.17 6.43
C LEU A 86 13.26 -13.19 7.59
N ASN A 87 12.19 -14.00 7.49
CA ASN A 87 11.08 -14.05 8.44
C ASN A 87 10.37 -12.69 8.61
N ILE A 88 10.26 -11.94 7.53
CA ILE A 88 9.49 -10.70 7.46
C ILE A 88 8.21 -11.03 6.68
N ASP A 89 7.05 -10.94 7.34
CA ASP A 89 5.75 -11.16 6.70
C ASP A 89 5.49 -10.06 5.66
N ALA A 90 5.34 -10.45 4.40
CA ALA A 90 5.18 -9.52 3.29
C ALA A 90 4.11 -9.99 2.31
N ASP A 91 3.26 -9.07 1.92
CA ASP A 91 2.20 -9.23 0.93
C ASP A 91 2.51 -8.41 -0.33
N ILE A 92 2.05 -8.89 -1.49
CA ILE A 92 2.10 -8.13 -2.74
C ILE A 92 0.72 -7.59 -3.06
N TYR A 93 0.66 -6.31 -3.39
CA TYR A 93 -0.54 -5.63 -3.84
C TYR A 93 -0.36 -5.08 -5.25
N ILE A 94 -1.45 -5.02 -6.00
CA ILE A 94 -1.59 -4.12 -7.14
C ILE A 94 -2.34 -2.89 -6.65
N SER A 95 -1.79 -1.72 -6.91
CA SER A 95 -2.44 -0.43 -6.78
C SER A 95 -2.82 0.09 -8.14
N LYS A 96 -4.07 0.47 -8.31
CA LYS A 96 -4.59 1.10 -9.52
C LYS A 96 -5.17 2.45 -9.20
N LEU A 97 -4.66 3.46 -9.87
CA LEU A 97 -5.21 4.81 -9.82
C LEU A 97 -6.61 4.82 -10.42
N CYS A 98 -7.59 5.34 -9.68
CA CYS A 98 -8.96 5.52 -10.12
C CYS A 98 -9.17 6.95 -10.57
N TYR A 99 -9.55 7.12 -11.83
CA TYR A 99 -9.96 8.40 -12.39
C TYR A 99 -11.48 8.61 -12.25
N ASP A 100 -11.96 9.80 -12.54
CA ASP A 100 -13.27 10.33 -12.16
C ASP A 100 -14.52 9.59 -12.68
N THR A 101 -14.41 8.49 -13.42
CA THR A 101 -15.55 7.78 -13.96
C THR A 101 -15.68 6.35 -13.43
N ILE A 102 -16.90 5.99 -12.97
CA ILE A 102 -17.24 4.63 -12.50
C ILE A 102 -16.99 3.58 -13.58
N SER A 103 -17.20 3.92 -14.86
CA SER A 103 -16.96 3.05 -16.00
C SER A 103 -15.49 2.69 -16.17
N GLU A 104 -14.57 3.61 -15.90
CA GLU A 104 -13.12 3.35 -15.93
C GLU A 104 -12.70 2.44 -14.78
N THR A 105 -13.28 2.60 -13.61
CA THR A 105 -12.99 1.76 -12.44
C THR A 105 -13.41 0.31 -12.70
N GLN A 106 -14.55 0.07 -13.35
CA GLN A 106 -14.98 -1.27 -13.71
C GLN A 106 -14.06 -1.93 -14.74
N SER A 107 -13.54 -1.17 -15.70
CA SER A 107 -12.56 -1.66 -16.68
C SER A 107 -11.17 -1.92 -16.07
N MET A 108 -10.94 -1.41 -14.87
CA MET A 108 -9.71 -1.63 -14.09
C MET A 108 -9.74 -2.88 -13.24
N ILE A 109 -10.82 -3.67 -13.24
CA ILE A 109 -10.83 -4.95 -12.54
C ILE A 109 -9.71 -5.80 -13.13
N VAL A 110 -8.84 -6.27 -12.25
CA VAL A 110 -7.83 -7.26 -12.61
C VAL A 110 -8.57 -8.57 -12.77
N ASP A 111 -8.85 -8.93 -14.02
CA ASP A 111 -9.43 -10.24 -14.36
C ASP A 111 -8.35 -11.32 -14.26
N ASP A 112 -7.77 -11.42 -13.07
CA ASP A 112 -6.76 -12.39 -12.74
C ASP A 112 -7.19 -13.14 -11.47
N LYS A 113 -7.29 -14.45 -11.59
CA LYS A 113 -7.66 -15.33 -10.47
C LYS A 113 -6.66 -15.27 -9.32
N GLU A 114 -5.47 -14.73 -9.56
CA GLU A 114 -4.42 -14.60 -8.56
C GLU A 114 -4.56 -13.35 -7.68
N TYR A 115 -5.47 -12.43 -8.02
CA TYR A 115 -5.66 -11.18 -7.27
C TYR A 115 -7.07 -11.05 -6.71
N LEU A 116 -7.16 -10.59 -5.48
CA LEU A 116 -8.40 -10.28 -4.79
C LEU A 116 -8.53 -8.77 -4.60
N PHE A 117 -9.61 -8.19 -5.11
CA PHE A 117 -9.96 -6.82 -4.76
C PHE A 117 -10.25 -6.72 -3.26
N ILE A 118 -9.59 -5.79 -2.56
CA ILE A 118 -9.72 -5.63 -1.12
C ILE A 118 -10.38 -4.31 -0.69
N GLY A 119 -10.49 -3.34 -1.58
CA GLY A 119 -11.15 -2.05 -1.33
C GLY A 119 -10.47 -0.87 -1.99
N TYR A 120 -10.96 0.31 -1.65
CA TYR A 120 -10.38 1.59 -2.09
C TYR A 120 -9.72 2.30 -0.91
N ASP A 121 -8.60 2.92 -1.19
CA ASP A 121 -7.90 3.82 -0.27
C ASP A 121 -7.78 5.21 -0.90
N TYR A 122 -7.63 6.25 -0.09
CA TYR A 122 -7.38 7.61 -0.54
C TYR A 122 -6.00 8.04 -0.07
N VAL A 123 -5.06 8.06 -1.00
CA VAL A 123 -3.63 8.11 -0.67
C VAL A 123 -2.91 9.25 -1.36
N LEU A 124 -1.88 9.75 -0.72
CA LEU A 124 -0.90 10.61 -1.34
C LEU A 124 -0.05 9.79 -2.30
N LYS A 125 -0.06 10.19 -3.58
CA LYS A 125 0.44 9.40 -4.72
C LYS A 125 1.86 8.87 -4.54
N ASP A 126 2.75 9.67 -4.02
CA ASP A 126 4.18 9.34 -3.98
C ASP A 126 4.69 8.93 -2.58
N ALA A 127 3.82 8.91 -1.56
CA ALA A 127 4.23 8.70 -0.18
C ALA A 127 3.58 7.50 0.52
N ALA A 128 2.74 6.71 -0.14
CA ALA A 128 1.96 5.63 0.48
C ALA A 128 1.23 6.05 1.78
N TYR A 129 0.86 7.31 1.88
CA TYR A 129 0.17 7.89 3.02
C TYR A 129 -1.34 7.80 2.82
N SER A 130 -2.04 7.08 3.69
CA SER A 130 -3.49 6.94 3.62
C SER A 130 -4.22 7.98 4.47
N SER A 131 -5.03 8.79 3.82
CA SER A 131 -5.91 9.72 4.52
C SER A 131 -6.96 9.01 5.38
N LEU A 132 -7.37 7.79 5.05
CA LEU A 132 -8.30 7.00 5.86
C LEU A 132 -7.76 6.74 7.27
N ILE A 133 -6.47 6.54 7.40
CA ILE A 133 -5.82 6.25 8.68
C ILE A 133 -5.55 7.54 9.45
N HIS A 134 -4.96 8.51 8.79
CA HIS A 134 -4.49 9.74 9.45
C HIS A 134 -5.60 10.77 9.68
N GLU A 135 -6.65 10.70 8.88
CA GLU A 135 -7.80 11.62 8.95
C GLU A 135 -9.13 10.87 9.23
N LYS A 136 -9.05 9.79 10.01
CA LYS A 136 -10.21 8.93 10.33
C LYS A 136 -11.44 9.70 10.81
N HIS A 137 -11.23 10.81 11.54
CA HIS A 137 -12.32 11.66 12.00
C HIS A 137 -13.20 12.20 10.87
N LEU A 138 -12.71 12.24 9.62
CA LEU A 138 -13.50 12.57 8.45
C LEU A 138 -14.48 11.44 8.07
N CYS A 139 -14.11 10.17 8.31
CA CYS A 139 -15.02 9.05 8.08
C CYS A 139 -16.29 9.19 8.93
N ASP A 140 -16.14 9.65 10.17
CA ASP A 140 -17.24 9.80 11.12
C ASP A 140 -18.21 10.95 10.73
N LYS A 141 -17.77 11.86 9.87
CA LYS A 141 -18.61 12.96 9.35
C LYS A 141 -19.48 12.54 8.17
N ILE A 142 -19.21 11.41 7.53
CA ILE A 142 -19.98 10.94 6.38
C ILE A 142 -21.04 9.95 6.86
N GLU A 143 -22.30 10.36 6.76
CA GLU A 143 -23.42 9.48 7.12
C GLU A 143 -23.36 8.14 6.38
N LYS A 144 -23.42 7.03 7.13
CA LYS A 144 -23.40 5.64 6.63
C LYS A 144 -22.09 5.23 5.92
N LEU A 145 -21.01 6.00 6.04
CA LEU A 145 -19.72 5.54 5.56
C LEU A 145 -19.24 4.42 6.48
N GLN A 146 -18.98 3.26 5.89
CA GLN A 146 -18.41 2.13 6.60
C GLN A 146 -17.20 1.61 5.87
N LEU A 147 -16.13 1.40 6.62
CA LEU A 147 -14.99 0.65 6.12
C LEU A 147 -15.36 -0.83 6.03
N ASN A 148 -14.85 -1.50 5.02
CA ASN A 148 -15.04 -2.94 4.85
C ASN A 148 -14.20 -3.74 5.85
N GLN A 149 -14.26 -5.06 5.78
CA GLN A 149 -13.49 -5.97 6.63
C GLN A 149 -11.96 -5.80 6.53
N ASN A 150 -11.48 -5.12 5.51
CA ASN A 150 -10.06 -4.82 5.30
C ASN A 150 -9.69 -3.39 5.77
N GLY A 151 -10.59 -2.69 6.46
CA GLY A 151 -10.37 -1.31 6.89
C GLY A 151 -10.27 -0.29 5.75
N LEU A 152 -10.86 -0.61 4.59
CA LEU A 152 -10.84 0.20 3.37
C LEU A 152 -12.27 0.57 2.95
N LEU A 153 -12.41 1.55 2.06
CA LEU A 153 -13.70 1.93 1.50
C LEU A 153 -14.19 0.84 0.54
N SER A 154 -15.48 0.46 0.67
CA SER A 154 -16.05 -0.67 -0.05
C SER A 154 -16.37 -0.36 -1.51
N SER A 155 -16.68 0.91 -1.81
CA SER A 155 -17.11 1.34 -3.13
C SER A 155 -16.35 2.59 -3.59
N PHE A 156 -16.26 2.76 -4.90
CA PHE A 156 -15.70 3.98 -5.49
C PHE A 156 -16.56 5.21 -5.12
N TYR A 157 -17.87 5.04 -5.00
CA TYR A 157 -18.76 6.11 -4.57
C TYR A 157 -18.40 6.62 -3.16
N ASP A 158 -18.16 5.72 -2.21
CA ASP A 158 -17.75 6.11 -0.86
C ASP A 158 -16.35 6.73 -0.84
N ALA A 159 -15.45 6.21 -1.66
CA ALA A 159 -14.12 6.79 -1.81
C ALA A 159 -14.18 8.24 -2.36
N ARG A 160 -15.08 8.50 -3.30
CA ARG A 160 -15.31 9.84 -3.83
C ARG A 160 -15.90 10.78 -2.78
N ARG A 161 -16.90 10.31 -2.04
CA ARG A 161 -17.48 11.11 -0.93
C ARG A 161 -16.43 11.48 0.12
N PHE A 162 -15.55 10.55 0.45
CA PHE A 162 -14.46 10.80 1.39
C PHE A 162 -13.47 11.83 0.83
N ALA A 163 -13.06 11.67 -0.43
CA ALA A 163 -12.18 12.61 -1.11
C ALA A 163 -12.77 14.03 -1.15
N ASP A 164 -14.04 14.16 -1.55
CA ASP A 164 -14.74 15.45 -1.61
C ASP A 164 -14.82 16.11 -0.23
N LEU A 165 -15.11 15.35 0.83
CA LEU A 165 -15.15 15.88 2.19
C LEU A 165 -13.77 16.36 2.66
N ARG A 166 -12.72 15.58 2.35
CA ARG A 166 -11.36 15.97 2.71
C ARG A 166 -10.94 17.27 2.04
N GLU A 167 -11.24 17.41 0.76
CA GLU A 167 -10.95 18.66 0.04
C GLU A 167 -11.73 19.84 0.60
N GLN A 168 -13.00 19.65 0.99
CA GLN A 168 -13.79 20.69 1.67
C GLN A 168 -13.18 21.06 3.02
N ALA A 169 -12.82 20.10 3.85
CA ALA A 169 -12.20 20.35 5.14
C ALA A 169 -10.88 21.13 5.02
N LYS A 170 -10.08 20.82 4.00
CA LYS A 170 -8.86 21.56 3.68
C LYS A 170 -9.12 23.03 3.37
N ILE A 171 -10.18 23.33 2.61
CA ILE A 171 -10.56 24.69 2.25
C ILE A 171 -11.10 25.44 3.48
N GLU A 172 -11.99 24.81 4.26
CA GLU A 172 -12.66 25.45 5.40
C GLU A 172 -11.69 25.80 6.54
N ASN A 173 -10.72 24.92 6.80
CA ASN A 173 -9.81 25.10 7.92
C ASN A 173 -8.62 26.02 7.59
N ASN A 174 -8.47 26.44 6.34
CA ASN A 174 -7.23 27.10 5.89
C ASN A 174 -6.01 26.27 6.32
N GLU A 175 -6.24 24.97 6.53
CA GLU A 175 -5.21 24.02 6.89
C GLU A 175 -4.32 23.83 5.68
N VAL A 176 -3.30 24.65 5.70
CA VAL A 176 -2.04 24.28 5.12
C VAL A 176 -1.59 23.10 5.97
N GLY A 177 -2.11 21.94 5.67
CA GLY A 177 -1.87 20.72 6.43
C GLY A 177 -0.40 20.35 6.45
N PHE A 178 -0.09 19.22 7.04
CA PHE A 178 1.24 18.59 7.02
C PHE A 178 1.87 18.59 5.60
N GLU A 179 1.03 18.70 4.61
CA GLU A 179 1.29 18.78 3.17
C GLU A 179 1.58 20.19 2.67
N SER A 180 1.62 21.19 3.53
CA SER A 180 1.88 22.59 3.12
C SER A 180 3.27 22.85 2.58
N GLY A 181 4.13 21.87 2.59
CA GLY A 181 5.41 21.94 1.91
C GLY A 181 5.35 21.64 0.41
N SER A 182 4.23 21.13 -0.08
CA SER A 182 4.01 20.85 -1.49
C SER A 182 2.69 21.47 -1.93
N ASP A 183 2.75 22.65 -2.54
CA ASP A 183 1.64 23.15 -3.34
C ASP A 183 1.23 22.08 -4.34
N GLY A 184 0.22 21.27 -4.00
CA GLY A 184 -0.30 20.23 -4.88
C GLY A 184 0.01 18.77 -4.48
N ALA A 185 0.02 18.44 -3.19
CA ALA A 185 0.00 17.04 -2.77
C ALA A 185 -1.18 16.32 -3.43
N ASP A 186 -0.87 15.50 -4.43
CA ASP A 186 -1.85 14.81 -5.26
C ASP A 186 -2.37 13.58 -4.51
N PHE A 187 -3.51 13.73 -3.83
CA PHE A 187 -4.23 12.58 -3.29
C PHE A 187 -5.10 11.96 -4.36
N HIS A 188 -5.08 10.65 -4.40
CA HIS A 188 -5.84 9.87 -5.37
C HIS A 188 -6.60 8.73 -4.73
N ILE A 189 -7.74 8.40 -5.31
CA ILE A 189 -8.43 7.16 -5.01
C ILE A 189 -7.68 6.02 -5.68
N MET A 190 -7.25 5.06 -4.87
CA MET A 190 -6.55 3.85 -5.32
C MET A 190 -7.41 2.62 -5.08
N ALA A 191 -7.64 1.83 -6.12
CA ALA A 191 -8.18 0.48 -5.98
C ALA A 191 -7.05 -0.48 -5.66
N LEU A 192 -7.20 -1.26 -4.58
CA LEU A 192 -6.19 -2.18 -4.08
C LEU A 192 -6.60 -3.63 -4.30
N PHE A 193 -5.66 -4.43 -4.81
CA PHE A 193 -5.83 -5.86 -5.06
C PHE A 193 -4.66 -6.61 -4.40
N LYS A 194 -5.00 -7.58 -3.54
CA LYS A 194 -4.01 -8.42 -2.88
C LYS A 194 -3.69 -9.66 -3.72
N TYR A 195 -2.40 -9.97 -3.89
CA TYR A 195 -1.96 -11.22 -4.52
C TYR A 195 -2.28 -12.41 -3.62
N ARG A 196 -2.79 -13.49 -4.21
CA ARG A 196 -3.22 -14.72 -3.51
C ARG A 196 -2.33 -15.92 -3.81
N GLY A 197 -1.36 -15.74 -4.68
CA GLY A 197 -0.40 -16.80 -5.00
C GLY A 197 0.53 -17.11 -3.81
N VAL A 198 1.20 -18.23 -3.87
CA VAL A 198 2.16 -18.66 -2.85
C VAL A 198 3.46 -17.87 -3.01
N LEU A 199 3.82 -17.13 -1.98
CA LEU A 199 5.10 -16.44 -1.85
C LEU A 199 6.15 -17.36 -1.21
#